data_7fb7758503f06d587896ee5064e6ec4f
#
_entry.id   7fb7758503f06d587896ee5064e6ec4f
#
_cell.length_a   1.000
_cell.length_b   1.000
_cell.length_c   1.000
_cell.angle_alpha   90.00
_cell.angle_beta   90.00
_cell.angle_gamma   90.00
#
_symmetry.space_group_name_H-M   'P 1'
#
loop_
_entity.id
_entity.type
_entity.pdbx_description
1 polymer ?
#
loop_
_entity_poly.entity_id
_entity_poly.type
_entity_poly.pdbx_seq_one_letter_code
_entity_poly.pdbx_strand_id
1 'polypeptide(L)'
;MADFPKRYRVKLRFEGPVHFGFKEKTYNQTDVIAHSDTIFGGIVNCYYLLYGSEDTENLLEKFRHSPPFKISSAFLYADGEFYVPKPLDMDLTEVTGDIKAAKKIRFIPLVFLGKAALSEDTSSSYSAKGSILLKKGTDTPYTIIERPRVNIDRVNFGTGIYYVSGCRFREGSGLWFYLDVYDESEDKKVKAAIRLLGDEGLGGERTYGFGIFEPRFEEEGENYNSSCSEKHLLLSLYYPAEGEKASEFVAAYSILDRGGYAYSPTFYKLLKAPTV
;
A
#
# COMPACT_ATOMS: atom_id res chain seq x y z
N MET A 1 -31.87 3.50 -2.14
CA MET A 1 -30.75 4.47 -2.19
C MET A 1 -29.50 3.62 -2.06
N ALA A 2 -28.55 3.74 -2.97
CA ALA A 2 -27.27 3.08 -2.76
C ALA A 2 -26.59 3.80 -1.59
N ASP A 3 -26.47 3.13 -0.43
CA ASP A 3 -25.74 3.68 0.70
C ASP A 3 -24.29 3.82 0.27
N PHE A 4 -23.82 5.07 0.19
CA PHE A 4 -22.41 5.33 -0.06
C PHE A 4 -21.61 4.83 1.14
N PRO A 5 -20.46 4.15 0.91
CA PRO A 5 -19.65 3.69 2.00
C PRO A 5 -19.10 4.87 2.80
N LYS A 6 -18.93 4.64 4.09
CA LYS A 6 -18.18 5.59 4.92
C LYS A 6 -16.70 5.48 4.56
N ARG A 7 -16.14 6.53 3.96
CA ARG A 7 -14.76 6.54 3.48
C ARG A 7 -13.84 7.19 4.48
N TYR A 8 -12.71 6.53 4.72
CA TYR A 8 -11.61 7.06 5.50
C TYR A 8 -10.33 7.09 4.68
N ARG A 9 -9.59 8.18 4.80
CA ARG A 9 -8.18 8.24 4.46
C ARG A 9 -7.38 7.85 5.70
N VAL A 10 -6.69 6.72 5.62
CA VAL A 10 -5.89 6.21 6.74
C VAL A 10 -4.42 6.53 6.46
N LYS A 11 -3.83 7.39 7.29
CA LYS A 11 -2.40 7.72 7.24
C LYS A 11 -1.63 6.79 8.16
N LEU A 12 -0.54 6.24 7.69
CA LEU A 12 0.39 5.39 8.43
C LEU A 12 1.67 6.19 8.69
N ARG A 13 1.87 6.66 9.92
CA ARG A 13 3.09 7.34 10.34
C ARG A 13 4.04 6.30 10.93
N PHE A 14 5.08 5.95 10.19
CA PHE A 14 6.05 4.94 10.63
C PHE A 14 7.05 5.51 11.61
N GLU A 15 7.35 4.74 12.67
CA GLU A 15 8.34 5.11 13.69
C GLU A 15 9.76 4.66 13.30
N GLY A 16 9.83 3.61 12.49
CA GLY A 16 11.08 2.99 12.04
C GLY A 16 11.07 2.71 10.54
N PRO A 17 12.08 1.97 10.05
CA PRO A 17 12.08 1.51 8.67
C PRO A 17 11.01 0.46 8.43
N VAL A 18 10.60 0.32 7.17
CA VAL A 18 9.69 -0.75 6.71
C VAL A 18 10.39 -1.60 5.67
N HIS A 19 9.99 -2.86 5.56
CA HIS A 19 10.44 -3.75 4.51
C HIS A 19 9.24 -4.38 3.79
N PHE A 20 9.03 -4.01 2.52
CA PHE A 20 8.03 -4.62 1.66
C PHE A 20 8.75 -5.41 0.57
N GLY A 21 8.78 -6.73 0.70
CA GLY A 21 9.49 -7.61 -0.22
C GLY A 21 8.85 -7.63 -1.61
N PHE A 22 9.70 -7.66 -2.67
CA PHE A 22 9.26 -7.84 -4.05
C PHE A 22 9.12 -9.32 -4.43
N LYS A 23 10.12 -10.13 -4.03
CA LYS A 23 10.23 -11.55 -4.35
C LYS A 23 10.73 -12.33 -3.15
N GLU A 24 10.40 -13.61 -3.11
CA GLU A 24 10.98 -14.53 -2.13
C GLU A 24 12.51 -14.45 -2.12
N LYS A 25 13.08 -14.40 -0.92
CA LYS A 25 14.53 -14.43 -0.65
C LYS A 25 15.36 -13.22 -1.10
N THR A 26 14.75 -12.14 -1.53
CA THR A 26 15.45 -10.89 -1.83
C THR A 26 15.37 -9.91 -0.66
N TYR A 27 16.12 -10.18 0.41
CA TYR A 27 16.18 -9.29 1.59
C TYR A 27 16.81 -7.91 1.29
N ASN A 28 17.56 -7.82 0.20
CA ASN A 28 18.27 -6.62 -0.22
C ASN A 28 17.45 -5.69 -1.11
N GLN A 29 16.17 -5.96 -1.32
CA GLN A 29 15.27 -5.12 -2.09
C GLN A 29 13.98 -4.89 -1.32
N THR A 30 13.51 -3.65 -1.29
CA THR A 30 12.24 -3.28 -0.65
C THR A 30 11.44 -2.37 -1.57
N ASP A 31 10.13 -2.55 -1.62
CA ASP A 31 9.23 -1.56 -2.20
C ASP A 31 9.03 -0.39 -1.23
N VAL A 32 8.51 0.70 -1.76
CA VAL A 32 8.20 1.92 -1.00
C VAL A 32 6.72 2.05 -0.68
N ILE A 33 5.89 1.13 -1.19
CA ILE A 33 4.45 1.05 -0.96
C ILE A 33 4.07 -0.31 -0.39
N ALA A 34 2.95 -0.36 0.33
CA ALA A 34 2.34 -1.62 0.75
C ALA A 34 1.14 -1.95 -0.14
N HIS A 35 1.16 -3.10 -0.78
CA HIS A 35 0.05 -3.53 -1.62
C HIS A 35 -1.16 -3.96 -0.78
N SER A 36 -2.35 -3.87 -1.37
CA SER A 36 -3.63 -4.12 -0.70
C SER A 36 -3.73 -5.52 -0.09
N ASP A 37 -3.15 -6.55 -0.73
CA ASP A 37 -3.08 -7.92 -0.22
C ASP A 37 -2.31 -8.01 1.11
N THR A 38 -1.18 -7.31 1.18
CA THR A 38 -0.34 -7.27 2.39
C THR A 38 -1.05 -6.57 3.55
N ILE A 39 -1.74 -5.47 3.26
CA ILE A 39 -2.52 -4.72 4.26
C ILE A 39 -3.70 -5.56 4.72
N PHE A 40 -4.46 -6.14 3.78
CA PHE A 40 -5.61 -6.98 4.08
C PHE A 40 -5.22 -8.18 4.94
N GLY A 41 -4.17 -8.91 4.57
CA GLY A 41 -3.67 -10.03 5.36
C GLY A 41 -3.25 -9.61 6.77
N GLY A 42 -2.62 -8.44 6.92
CA GLY A 42 -2.29 -7.87 8.22
C GLY A 42 -3.53 -7.53 9.05
N ILE A 43 -4.54 -6.90 8.46
CA ILE A 43 -5.81 -6.56 9.13
C ILE A 43 -6.53 -7.84 9.59
N VAL A 44 -6.67 -8.85 8.71
CA VAL A 44 -7.34 -10.12 9.05
C VAL A 44 -6.62 -10.83 10.20
N ASN A 45 -5.28 -10.83 10.18
CA ASN A 45 -4.48 -11.44 11.24
C ASN A 45 -4.69 -10.74 12.61
N CYS A 46 -4.69 -9.40 12.61
CA CYS A 46 -4.96 -8.62 13.81
C CYS A 46 -6.43 -8.73 14.27
N TYR A 47 -7.35 -8.85 13.32
CA TYR A 47 -8.76 -9.11 13.63
C TYR A 47 -8.93 -10.45 14.33
N TYR A 48 -8.24 -11.49 13.84
CA TYR A 48 -8.21 -12.81 14.51
C TYR A 48 -7.65 -12.74 15.93
N LEU A 49 -6.58 -11.98 16.14
CA LEU A 49 -5.98 -11.81 17.48
C LEU A 49 -6.93 -11.10 18.45
N LEU A 50 -7.77 -10.18 17.97
CA LEU A 50 -8.71 -9.43 18.80
C LEU A 50 -10.01 -10.16 19.06
N TYR A 51 -10.56 -10.88 18.06
CA TYR A 51 -11.93 -11.37 18.07
C TYR A 51 -12.04 -12.89 17.93
N GLY A 52 -10.92 -13.59 17.68
CA GLY A 52 -10.89 -15.06 17.58
C GLY A 52 -11.32 -15.60 16.20
N SER A 53 -11.34 -16.96 16.09
CA SER A 53 -11.56 -17.62 14.81
C SER A 53 -12.98 -17.47 14.29
N GLU A 54 -13.99 -17.60 15.15
CA GLU A 54 -15.40 -17.54 14.76
C GLU A 54 -15.77 -16.19 14.12
N ASP A 55 -15.44 -15.08 14.78
CA ASP A 55 -15.68 -13.73 14.23
C ASP A 55 -14.89 -13.49 12.93
N THR A 56 -13.66 -14.03 12.83
CA THR A 56 -12.85 -13.89 11.63
C THR A 56 -13.40 -14.71 10.47
N GLU A 57 -13.85 -15.93 10.70
CA GLU A 57 -14.50 -16.76 9.67
C GLU A 57 -15.77 -16.11 9.17
N ASN A 58 -16.60 -15.56 10.07
CA ASN A 58 -17.80 -14.80 9.73
C ASN A 58 -17.46 -13.56 8.89
N LEU A 59 -16.39 -12.83 9.25
CA LEU A 59 -15.91 -11.71 8.46
C LEU A 59 -15.50 -12.15 7.04
N LEU A 60 -14.70 -13.21 6.92
CA LEU A 60 -14.23 -13.71 5.62
C LEU A 60 -15.38 -14.25 4.76
N GLU A 61 -16.41 -14.85 5.36
CA GLU A 61 -17.60 -15.29 4.63
C GLU A 61 -18.38 -14.10 4.05
N LYS A 62 -18.50 -12.98 4.79
CA LYS A 62 -19.08 -11.74 4.26
C LYS A 62 -18.34 -11.27 2.99
N PHE A 63 -17.00 -11.40 2.93
CA PHE A 63 -16.21 -11.00 1.75
C PHE A 63 -16.55 -11.78 0.48
N ARG A 64 -17.04 -13.01 0.59
CA ARG A 64 -17.44 -13.83 -0.58
C ARG A 64 -18.70 -13.32 -1.26
N HIS A 65 -19.58 -12.65 -0.52
CA HIS A 65 -20.89 -12.23 -1.03
C HIS A 65 -21.03 -10.72 -1.10
N SER A 66 -20.74 -10.02 -0.01
CA SER A 66 -20.85 -8.56 0.10
C SER A 66 -19.74 -8.06 1.03
N PRO A 67 -18.61 -7.61 0.48
CA PRO A 67 -17.48 -7.15 1.28
C PRO A 67 -17.91 -6.07 2.29
N PRO A 68 -17.71 -6.25 3.60
CA PRO A 68 -18.11 -5.28 4.61
C PRO A 68 -17.26 -4.00 4.57
N PHE A 69 -16.06 -4.10 4.03
CA PHE A 69 -15.19 -2.97 3.74
C PHE A 69 -14.31 -3.25 2.52
N LYS A 70 -13.74 -2.20 1.93
CA LYS A 70 -12.73 -2.28 0.87
C LYS A 70 -11.54 -1.41 1.23
N ILE A 71 -10.36 -1.78 0.75
CA ILE A 71 -9.12 -1.01 0.96
C ILE A 71 -8.38 -0.81 -0.35
N SER A 72 -7.66 0.29 -0.45
CA SER A 72 -6.65 0.46 -1.49
C SER A 72 -5.29 -0.10 -1.05
N SER A 73 -4.33 -0.17 -1.95
CA SER A 73 -2.92 -0.22 -1.59
C SER A 73 -2.52 1.06 -0.85
N ALA A 74 -1.44 1.00 -0.05
CA ALA A 74 -0.95 2.20 0.65
C ALA A 74 0.14 2.87 -0.17
N PHE A 75 -0.11 4.14 -0.49
CA PHE A 75 0.74 4.99 -1.30
C PHE A 75 1.42 6.05 -0.45
N LEU A 76 2.36 6.78 -1.05
CA LEU A 76 3.12 7.82 -0.37
C LEU A 76 2.25 9.04 -0.01
N TYR A 77 2.53 9.64 1.14
CA TYR A 77 2.17 11.04 1.40
C TYR A 77 3.41 11.80 1.90
N ALA A 78 3.46 13.09 1.64
CA ALA A 78 4.52 13.97 2.13
C ALA A 78 4.04 15.42 2.18
N ASP A 79 4.32 16.10 3.30
CA ASP A 79 4.06 17.54 3.49
C ASP A 79 2.60 17.95 3.17
N GLY A 80 1.64 17.09 3.50
CA GLY A 80 0.22 17.30 3.26
C GLY A 80 -0.26 16.88 1.86
N GLU A 81 0.62 16.51 0.94
CA GLU A 81 0.25 15.97 -0.37
C GLU A 81 0.17 14.44 -0.36
N PHE A 82 -0.81 13.91 -1.10
CA PHE A 82 -1.05 12.49 -1.28
C PHE A 82 -0.67 12.08 -2.69
N TYR A 83 0.03 10.97 -2.82
CA TYR A 83 0.50 10.44 -4.10
C TYR A 83 -0.23 9.16 -4.43
N VAL A 84 -0.43 8.92 -5.72
CA VAL A 84 -1.05 7.71 -6.28
C VAL A 84 -0.20 7.20 -7.45
N PRO A 85 -0.39 5.95 -7.89
CA PRO A 85 0.25 5.47 -9.10
C PRO A 85 -0.09 6.35 -10.29
N LYS A 86 0.90 6.63 -11.12
CA LYS A 86 0.69 7.32 -12.38
C LYS A 86 -0.12 6.42 -13.33
N PRO A 87 -1.26 6.87 -13.90
CA PRO A 87 -1.95 6.15 -14.96
C PRO A 87 -0.98 5.81 -16.10
N LEU A 88 -1.06 4.61 -16.65
CA LEU A 88 -0.12 4.13 -17.67
C LEU A 88 -0.20 4.91 -18.99
N ASP A 89 -1.37 5.50 -19.28
CA ASP A 89 -1.63 6.32 -20.46
C ASP A 89 -1.37 7.83 -20.22
N MET A 90 -0.93 8.23 -19.01
CA MET A 90 -0.64 9.63 -18.71
C MET A 90 0.77 10.02 -19.19
N ASP A 91 0.83 11.02 -20.07
CA ASP A 91 2.08 11.66 -20.47
C ASP A 91 2.42 12.83 -19.53
N LEU A 92 3.63 12.86 -19.03
CA LEU A 92 4.15 13.91 -18.16
C LEU A 92 5.34 14.64 -18.79
N THR A 93 5.52 14.50 -20.10
CA THR A 93 6.67 15.08 -20.81
C THR A 93 6.67 16.61 -20.71
N GLU A 94 5.50 17.25 -20.82
CA GLU A 94 5.36 18.69 -20.68
C GLU A 94 5.72 19.19 -19.26
N VAL A 95 5.32 18.41 -18.23
CA VAL A 95 5.59 18.77 -16.82
C VAL A 95 7.06 18.59 -16.46
N THR A 96 7.71 17.57 -17.01
CA THR A 96 9.08 17.24 -16.66
C THR A 96 10.12 17.88 -17.57
N GLY A 97 9.72 18.30 -18.76
CA GLY A 97 10.62 18.79 -19.82
C GLY A 97 11.54 17.70 -20.40
N ASP A 98 11.41 16.44 -19.96
CA ASP A 98 12.23 15.30 -20.41
C ASP A 98 11.44 14.00 -20.47
N ILE A 99 11.39 13.39 -21.64
CA ILE A 99 10.71 12.10 -21.90
C ILE A 99 11.23 10.98 -21.00
N LYS A 100 12.56 10.94 -20.74
CA LYS A 100 13.16 9.89 -19.90
C LYS A 100 12.77 10.06 -18.44
N ALA A 101 12.70 11.29 -17.94
CA ALA A 101 12.22 11.60 -16.60
C ALA A 101 10.73 11.25 -16.49
N ALA A 102 9.89 11.65 -17.45
CA ALA A 102 8.46 11.34 -17.50
C ALA A 102 8.17 9.83 -17.41
N LYS A 103 8.94 9.01 -18.13
CA LYS A 103 8.81 7.53 -18.11
C LYS A 103 9.23 6.88 -16.80
N LYS A 104 10.12 7.50 -16.02
CA LYS A 104 10.57 6.99 -14.71
C LYS A 104 9.59 7.28 -13.60
N ILE A 105 8.66 8.23 -13.77
CA ILE A 105 7.68 8.58 -12.76
C ILE A 105 6.69 7.43 -12.59
N ARG A 106 6.61 6.92 -11.36
CA ARG A 106 5.65 5.91 -10.92
C ARG A 106 4.52 6.52 -10.09
N PHE A 107 4.78 7.62 -9.38
CA PHE A 107 3.84 8.23 -8.46
C PHE A 107 3.66 9.72 -8.77
N ILE A 108 2.40 10.15 -8.75
CA ILE A 108 1.99 11.53 -9.00
C ILE A 108 1.12 12.03 -7.84
N PRO A 109 1.07 13.33 -7.58
CA PRO A 109 0.10 13.88 -6.63
C PRO A 109 -1.33 13.54 -7.02
N LEU A 110 -2.18 13.22 -6.03
CA LEU A 110 -3.58 12.86 -6.24
C LEU A 110 -4.36 13.93 -7.04
N VAL A 111 -4.00 15.19 -6.84
CA VAL A 111 -4.60 16.33 -7.58
C VAL A 111 -4.46 16.20 -9.11
N PHE A 112 -3.44 15.50 -9.60
CA PHE A 112 -3.23 15.30 -11.05
C PHE A 112 -4.23 14.31 -11.69
N LEU A 113 -5.05 13.63 -10.92
CA LEU A 113 -6.17 12.82 -11.45
C LEU A 113 -7.40 13.64 -11.79
N GLY A 114 -7.48 14.92 -11.37
CA GLY A 114 -8.57 15.83 -11.69
C GLY A 114 -8.30 16.62 -12.98
N LYS A 115 -9.36 16.97 -13.72
CA LYS A 115 -9.26 17.76 -14.97
C LYS A 115 -8.60 19.15 -14.80
N ALA A 116 -8.63 19.72 -13.59
CA ALA A 116 -8.04 21.03 -13.29
C ALA A 116 -6.51 20.98 -13.06
N ALA A 117 -5.95 19.82 -12.94
CA ALA A 117 -4.56 19.63 -12.50
C ALA A 117 -3.51 19.83 -13.59
N LEU A 118 -3.91 19.85 -14.84
CA LEU A 118 -3.01 20.00 -16.00
C LEU A 118 -2.91 21.44 -16.51
N SER A 119 -3.30 22.45 -15.70
CA SER A 119 -3.02 23.84 -16.05
C SER A 119 -1.51 24.11 -16.03
N GLU A 120 -1.03 24.99 -16.92
CA GLU A 120 0.39 25.34 -17.01
C GLU A 120 0.96 25.84 -15.68
N ASP A 121 0.17 26.58 -14.89
CA ASP A 121 0.57 27.08 -13.57
C ASP A 121 0.78 25.94 -12.56
N THR A 122 -0.09 24.92 -12.57
CA THR A 122 0.05 23.76 -11.69
C THR A 122 1.26 22.92 -12.11
N SER A 123 1.42 22.67 -13.40
CA SER A 123 2.55 21.89 -13.95
C SER A 123 3.90 22.51 -13.60
N SER A 124 4.02 23.84 -13.67
CA SER A 124 5.26 24.57 -13.38
C SER A 124 5.74 24.45 -11.94
N SER A 125 4.83 24.07 -11.01
CA SER A 125 5.11 23.95 -9.57
C SER A 125 5.71 22.60 -9.16
N TYR A 126 5.78 21.63 -10.08
CA TYR A 126 6.25 20.28 -9.79
C TYR A 126 7.54 19.94 -10.56
N SER A 127 8.28 18.95 -10.07
CA SER A 127 9.49 18.43 -10.69
C SER A 127 9.67 16.95 -10.40
N ALA A 128 10.27 16.22 -11.33
CA ALA A 128 10.63 14.81 -11.15
C ALA A 128 11.80 14.65 -10.18
N LYS A 129 11.62 13.90 -9.11
CA LYS A 129 12.70 13.41 -8.23
C LYS A 129 12.65 11.88 -8.17
N GLY A 130 13.55 11.21 -8.86
CA GLY A 130 13.53 9.75 -8.99
C GLY A 130 12.28 9.24 -9.69
N SER A 131 11.46 8.46 -8.98
CA SER A 131 10.20 7.90 -9.48
C SER A 131 8.94 8.66 -9.05
N ILE A 132 9.09 9.85 -8.46
CA ILE A 132 7.98 10.63 -7.92
C ILE A 132 7.96 12.02 -8.56
N LEU A 133 6.76 12.51 -8.87
CA LEU A 133 6.52 13.90 -9.23
C LEU A 133 6.27 14.69 -7.95
N LEU A 134 7.26 15.46 -7.49
CA LEU A 134 7.19 16.23 -6.25
C LEU A 134 7.02 17.72 -6.52
N LYS A 135 6.35 18.40 -5.59
CA LYS A 135 6.32 19.86 -5.59
C LYS A 135 7.73 20.41 -5.50
N LYS A 136 8.05 21.47 -6.23
CA LYS A 136 9.37 22.11 -6.20
C LYS A 136 9.70 22.57 -4.78
N GLY A 137 10.93 22.31 -4.34
CA GLY A 137 11.36 22.58 -2.97
C GLY A 137 11.07 21.47 -1.94
N THR A 138 10.30 20.46 -2.29
CA THR A 138 10.03 19.30 -1.42
C THR A 138 11.12 18.24 -1.59
N ASP A 139 11.57 17.65 -0.49
CA ASP A 139 12.51 16.55 -0.51
C ASP A 139 11.84 15.19 -0.72
N THR A 140 12.62 14.19 -1.17
CA THR A 140 12.15 12.83 -1.32
C THR A 140 11.57 12.31 -0.01
N PRO A 141 10.34 11.74 0.01
CA PRO A 141 9.64 11.38 1.23
C PRO A 141 10.25 10.22 2.00
N TYR A 142 11.20 9.52 1.41
CA TYR A 142 11.86 8.36 2.02
C TYR A 142 13.32 8.23 1.61
N THR A 143 14.04 7.40 2.34
CA THR A 143 15.40 6.95 2.04
C THR A 143 15.47 5.43 2.13
N ILE A 144 16.11 4.77 1.17
CA ILE A 144 16.41 3.34 1.27
C ILE A 144 17.66 3.18 2.12
N ILE A 145 17.55 2.33 3.14
CA ILE A 145 18.65 1.98 4.04
C ILE A 145 18.98 0.51 3.88
N GLU A 146 20.24 0.17 4.08
CA GLU A 146 20.73 -1.22 4.14
C GLU A 146 21.35 -1.48 5.50
N ARG A 147 21.00 -2.61 6.11
CA ARG A 147 21.56 -3.05 7.38
C ARG A 147 22.25 -4.39 7.21
N PRO A 148 23.54 -4.51 7.53
CA PRO A 148 24.22 -5.80 7.56
C PRO A 148 23.67 -6.67 8.70
N ARG A 149 23.52 -7.95 8.44
CA ARG A 149 23.12 -8.99 9.36
C ARG A 149 24.13 -10.12 9.30
N VAL A 150 24.35 -10.76 10.42
CA VAL A 150 25.23 -11.93 10.51
C VAL A 150 24.39 -13.15 10.87
N ASN A 151 24.48 -14.18 10.04
CA ASN A 151 23.99 -15.51 10.39
C ASN A 151 25.17 -16.35 10.91
N ILE A 152 25.02 -16.94 12.09
CA ILE A 152 26.02 -17.79 12.70
C ILE A 152 25.46 -19.21 12.69
N ASP A 153 26.13 -20.10 11.95
CA ASP A 153 25.84 -21.52 12.02
C ASP A 153 26.30 -22.05 13.38
N ARG A 154 25.36 -22.56 14.17
CA ARG A 154 25.63 -23.07 15.54
C ARG A 154 26.39 -24.40 15.55
N VAL A 155 26.43 -25.08 14.41
CA VAL A 155 27.11 -26.38 14.30
C VAL A 155 28.59 -26.23 13.88
N ASN A 156 28.79 -25.41 12.84
CA ASN A 156 30.10 -25.26 12.20
C ASN A 156 30.77 -23.91 12.53
N PHE A 157 30.12 -23.04 13.33
CA PHE A 157 30.57 -21.68 13.64
C PHE A 157 30.86 -20.83 12.39
N GLY A 158 30.35 -21.28 11.22
CA GLY A 158 30.45 -20.51 10.00
C GLY A 158 29.61 -19.23 10.09
N THR A 159 30.17 -18.11 9.66
CA THR A 159 29.48 -16.82 9.65
C THR A 159 29.17 -16.42 8.21
N GLY A 160 27.91 -16.06 7.94
CA GLY A 160 27.48 -15.47 6.69
C GLY A 160 26.94 -14.06 6.90
N ILE A 161 27.42 -13.09 6.14
CA ILE A 161 26.88 -11.72 6.16
C ILE A 161 25.84 -11.62 5.06
N TYR A 162 24.66 -11.07 5.39
CA TYR A 162 23.64 -10.70 4.43
C TYR A 162 23.11 -9.29 4.74
N TYR A 163 22.50 -8.66 3.76
CA TYR A 163 21.99 -7.29 3.89
C TYR A 163 20.48 -7.30 3.84
N VAL A 164 19.87 -6.51 4.71
CA VAL A 164 18.43 -6.25 4.72
C VAL A 164 18.19 -4.80 4.36
N SER A 165 17.46 -4.58 3.29
CA SER A 165 17.03 -3.25 2.89
C SER A 165 15.76 -2.85 3.63
N GLY A 166 15.62 -1.56 3.88
CA GLY A 166 14.40 -0.97 4.43
C GLY A 166 14.16 0.41 3.84
N CYS A 167 12.90 0.79 3.78
CA CYS A 167 12.49 2.15 3.45
C CYS A 167 12.25 2.91 4.76
N ARG A 168 12.90 4.05 4.96
CA ARG A 168 12.69 4.95 6.09
C ARG A 168 12.01 6.22 5.58
N PHE A 169 10.83 6.50 6.10
CA PHE A 169 10.12 7.74 5.82
C PHE A 169 10.71 8.90 6.64
N ARG A 170 10.76 10.09 6.04
CA ARG A 170 11.13 11.31 6.76
C ARG A 170 9.96 11.85 7.59
N GLU A 171 10.24 12.78 8.49
CA GLU A 171 9.20 13.51 9.21
C GLU A 171 8.22 14.18 8.24
N GLY A 172 6.93 14.18 8.57
CA GLY A 172 5.87 14.68 7.70
C GLY A 172 5.51 13.80 6.51
N SER A 173 6.09 12.59 6.41
CA SER A 173 5.80 11.63 5.34
C SER A 173 5.50 10.22 5.85
N GLY A 174 4.96 9.39 4.98
CA GLY A 174 4.59 8.02 5.28
C GLY A 174 3.77 7.40 4.17
N LEU A 175 2.90 6.45 4.54
CA LEU A 175 1.95 5.83 3.62
C LEU A 175 0.51 6.18 4.00
N TRP A 176 -0.36 6.15 3.01
CA TRP A 176 -1.80 6.34 3.20
C TRP A 176 -2.58 5.40 2.29
N PHE A 177 -3.78 5.00 2.73
CA PHE A 177 -4.70 4.20 1.93
C PHE A 177 -6.15 4.61 2.19
N TYR A 178 -7.05 4.25 1.27
CA TYR A 178 -8.48 4.38 1.47
C TYR A 178 -9.03 3.14 2.18
N LEU A 179 -9.90 3.37 3.16
CA LEU A 179 -10.75 2.38 3.79
C LEU A 179 -12.21 2.80 3.56
N ASP A 180 -12.93 2.04 2.76
CA ASP A 180 -14.36 2.20 2.49
C ASP A 180 -15.14 1.18 3.31
N VAL A 181 -15.93 1.62 4.27
CA VAL A 181 -16.74 0.76 5.13
C VAL A 181 -18.17 0.75 4.65
N TYR A 182 -18.69 -0.43 4.31
CA TYR A 182 -20.07 -0.67 3.85
C TYR A 182 -20.96 -1.22 4.95
N ASP A 183 -20.40 -2.00 5.90
CA ASP A 183 -21.08 -2.53 7.08
C ASP A 183 -20.64 -1.75 8.32
N GLU A 184 -21.50 -0.86 8.82
CA GLU A 184 -21.19 0.00 9.96
C GLU A 184 -20.86 -0.80 11.24
N SER A 185 -21.39 -2.03 11.36
CA SER A 185 -21.08 -2.91 12.48
C SER A 185 -19.61 -3.32 12.54
N GLU A 186 -18.91 -3.32 11.40
CA GLU A 186 -17.49 -3.66 11.29
C GLU A 186 -16.56 -2.44 11.43
N ASP A 187 -17.07 -1.21 11.37
CA ASP A 187 -16.22 0.00 11.38
C ASP A 187 -15.26 0.05 12.57
N LYS A 188 -15.80 -0.14 13.78
CA LYS A 188 -14.99 -0.11 15.02
C LYS A 188 -14.00 -1.28 15.08
N LYS A 189 -14.43 -2.48 14.67
CA LYS A 189 -13.62 -3.69 14.71
C LYS A 189 -12.44 -3.61 13.76
N VAL A 190 -12.67 -3.17 12.52
CA VAL A 190 -11.62 -3.00 11.50
C VAL A 190 -10.61 -1.93 11.92
N LYS A 191 -11.08 -0.80 12.45
CA LYS A 191 -10.18 0.24 12.97
C LYS A 191 -9.34 -0.22 14.16
N ALA A 192 -9.90 -1.06 15.04
CA ALA A 192 -9.15 -1.66 16.14
C ALA A 192 -8.09 -2.62 15.60
N ALA A 193 -8.42 -3.44 14.59
CA ALA A 193 -7.45 -4.33 13.94
C ALA A 193 -6.33 -3.54 13.24
N ILE A 194 -6.63 -2.40 12.60
CA ILE A 194 -5.61 -1.54 11.98
C ILE A 194 -4.71 -0.89 13.06
N ARG A 195 -5.24 -0.53 14.23
CA ARG A 195 -4.39 -0.01 15.33
C ARG A 195 -3.46 -1.09 15.86
N LEU A 196 -3.98 -2.29 16.11
CA LEU A 196 -3.14 -3.43 16.51
C LEU A 196 -2.09 -3.75 15.45
N LEU A 197 -2.45 -3.68 14.15
CA LEU A 197 -1.48 -3.86 13.07
C LEU A 197 -0.36 -2.80 13.13
N GLY A 198 -0.65 -1.59 13.59
CA GLY A 198 0.35 -0.56 13.84
C GLY A 198 1.38 -0.98 14.88
N ASP A 199 0.93 -1.59 15.98
CA ASP A 199 1.80 -2.10 17.05
C ASP A 199 2.56 -3.36 16.63
N GLU A 200 1.90 -4.29 15.92
CA GLU A 200 2.49 -5.53 15.40
C GLU A 200 3.48 -5.29 14.24
N GLY A 201 3.31 -4.19 13.52
CA GLY A 201 4.09 -3.83 12.33
C GLY A 201 3.58 -4.45 11.02
N LEU A 202 3.74 -3.70 9.94
CA LEU A 202 3.35 -4.08 8.57
C LEU A 202 4.59 -4.41 7.74
N GLY A 203 4.56 -5.55 7.04
CA GLY A 203 5.62 -6.01 6.16
C GLY A 203 6.56 -7.05 6.81
N GLY A 204 7.77 -7.15 6.30
CA GLY A 204 8.82 -8.05 6.79
C GLY A 204 9.65 -7.44 7.93
N GLU A 205 10.53 -8.26 8.52
CA GLU A 205 11.50 -7.85 9.56
C GLU A 205 10.86 -7.26 10.84
N ARG A 206 9.59 -7.57 11.11
CA ARG A 206 8.81 -7.04 12.26
C ARG A 206 9.45 -7.36 13.60
N THR A 207 10.03 -8.55 13.76
CA THR A 207 10.75 -8.98 14.98
C THR A 207 11.98 -8.12 15.28
N TYR A 208 12.44 -7.33 14.32
CA TYR A 208 13.53 -6.38 14.47
C TYR A 208 13.06 -4.91 14.53
N GLY A 209 11.77 -4.70 14.79
CA GLY A 209 11.17 -3.37 14.94
C GLY A 209 10.90 -2.64 13.63
N PHE A 210 10.85 -3.36 12.51
CA PHE A 210 10.42 -2.77 11.24
C PHE A 210 8.90 -2.74 11.15
N GLY A 211 8.37 -1.75 10.44
CA GLY A 211 6.95 -1.70 10.08
C GLY A 211 6.01 -1.19 11.16
N ILE A 212 6.48 -0.79 12.33
CA ILE A 212 5.66 -0.20 13.41
C ILE A 212 5.17 1.17 12.97
N PHE A 213 3.87 1.44 13.14
CA PHE A 213 3.27 2.71 12.71
C PHE A 213 2.10 3.12 13.60
N GLU A 214 1.84 4.43 13.63
CA GLU A 214 0.63 5.03 14.20
C GLU A 214 -0.38 5.30 13.08
N PRO A 215 -1.58 4.65 13.08
CA PRO A 215 -2.62 4.94 12.09
C PRO A 215 -3.44 6.16 12.51
N ARG A 216 -3.71 7.08 11.55
CA ARG A 216 -4.61 8.21 11.72
C ARG A 216 -5.73 8.10 10.71
N PHE A 217 -6.97 8.12 11.20
CA PHE A 217 -8.18 8.00 10.38
C PHE A 217 -8.78 9.40 10.18
N GLU A 218 -8.84 9.82 8.93
CA GLU A 218 -9.49 11.06 8.50
C GLU A 218 -10.72 10.68 7.69
N GLU A 219 -11.91 11.00 8.19
CA GLU A 219 -13.15 10.74 7.48
C GLU A 219 -13.29 11.72 6.31
N GLU A 220 -13.50 11.21 5.10
CA GLU A 220 -13.77 12.03 3.94
C GLU A 220 -15.27 12.32 3.88
N GLY A 221 -15.65 13.60 3.74
CA GLY A 221 -17.03 14.00 3.57
C GLY A 221 -17.62 13.44 2.26
N GLU A 222 -18.96 13.41 2.17
CA GLU A 222 -19.74 12.87 1.05
C GLU A 222 -19.43 13.48 -0.33
N ASN A 223 -18.66 14.55 -0.38
CA ASN A 223 -18.31 15.30 -1.59
C ASN A 223 -17.11 14.77 -2.38
N TYR A 224 -16.69 13.51 -2.18
CA TYR A 224 -15.79 12.95 -3.18
C TYR A 224 -16.60 12.66 -4.45
N ASN A 225 -16.71 13.68 -5.27
CA ASN A 225 -17.34 13.56 -6.56
C ASN A 225 -16.61 12.49 -7.38
N SER A 226 -17.28 11.38 -7.57
CA SER A 226 -17.05 10.56 -8.74
C SER A 226 -17.38 11.43 -9.95
N SER A 227 -16.41 12.20 -10.43
CA SER A 227 -16.54 12.79 -11.76
C SER A 227 -16.87 11.61 -12.67
N CYS A 228 -17.96 11.70 -13.44
CA CYS A 228 -18.31 10.72 -14.45
C CYS A 228 -17.20 10.73 -15.51
N SER A 229 -16.10 10.02 -15.21
CA SER A 229 -15.01 9.79 -16.14
C SER A 229 -15.24 8.41 -16.76
N GLU A 230 -14.97 8.29 -18.05
CA GLU A 230 -15.02 7.00 -18.75
C GLU A 230 -13.91 6.05 -18.27
N LYS A 231 -12.87 6.58 -17.64
CA LYS A 231 -11.73 5.82 -17.14
C LYS A 231 -11.59 5.98 -15.64
N HIS A 232 -11.26 4.88 -14.97
CA HIS A 232 -11.00 4.81 -13.54
C HIS A 232 -9.61 4.25 -13.27
N LEU A 233 -8.89 4.84 -12.32
CA LEU A 233 -7.64 4.30 -11.80
C LEU A 233 -7.95 3.35 -10.64
N LEU A 234 -7.60 2.08 -10.80
CA LEU A 234 -7.70 1.12 -9.72
C LEU A 234 -6.54 1.33 -8.73
N LEU A 235 -6.88 1.53 -7.46
CA LEU A 235 -5.92 1.78 -6.38
C LEU A 235 -5.61 0.54 -5.53
N SER A 236 -6.09 -0.63 -5.93
CA SER A 236 -5.80 -1.92 -5.29
C SER A 236 -5.23 -2.91 -6.30
N LEU A 237 -4.70 -4.01 -5.80
CA LEU A 237 -4.43 -5.16 -6.66
C LEU A 237 -5.75 -5.72 -7.19
N TYR A 238 -5.70 -6.21 -8.42
CA TYR A 238 -6.82 -6.86 -9.09
C TYR A 238 -6.43 -8.28 -9.48
N TYR A 239 -7.28 -9.21 -9.11
CA TYR A 239 -7.20 -10.60 -9.51
C TYR A 239 -8.53 -10.98 -10.16
N PRO A 240 -8.55 -11.34 -11.45
CA PRO A 240 -9.79 -11.67 -12.16
C PRO A 240 -10.53 -12.83 -11.49
N ALA A 241 -11.82 -12.71 -11.31
CA ALA A 241 -12.66 -13.82 -10.90
C ALA A 241 -12.78 -14.87 -12.04
N GLU A 242 -13.13 -16.11 -11.66
CA GLU A 242 -13.35 -17.16 -12.65
C GLU A 242 -14.47 -16.76 -13.63
N GLY A 243 -14.17 -16.79 -14.91
CA GLY A 243 -15.11 -16.38 -15.97
C GLY A 243 -15.19 -14.88 -16.24
N GLU A 244 -14.50 -14.04 -15.47
CA GLU A 244 -14.42 -12.60 -15.69
C GLU A 244 -13.48 -12.29 -16.87
N LYS A 245 -13.98 -11.53 -17.84
CA LYS A 245 -13.21 -11.15 -19.03
C LYS A 245 -12.57 -9.78 -18.83
N ALA A 246 -11.43 -9.75 -18.13
CA ALA A 246 -10.71 -8.50 -17.84
C ALA A 246 -10.41 -7.66 -19.09
N SER A 247 -10.22 -8.29 -20.27
CA SER A 247 -9.96 -7.61 -21.53
C SER A 247 -11.11 -6.71 -22.02
N GLU A 248 -12.32 -6.86 -21.49
CA GLU A 248 -13.48 -6.06 -21.89
C GLU A 248 -13.51 -4.68 -21.20
N PHE A 249 -12.85 -4.54 -20.03
CA PHE A 249 -12.91 -3.29 -19.25
C PHE A 249 -11.55 -2.77 -18.76
N VAL A 250 -10.48 -3.58 -18.82
CA VAL A 250 -9.13 -3.14 -18.44
C VAL A 250 -8.45 -2.51 -19.64
N ALA A 251 -8.30 -1.18 -19.63
CA ALA A 251 -7.67 -0.44 -20.72
C ALA A 251 -6.13 -0.54 -20.71
N ALA A 252 -5.52 -0.56 -19.52
CA ALA A 252 -4.08 -0.67 -19.34
C ALA A 252 -3.76 -1.31 -17.98
N TYR A 253 -2.72 -2.14 -17.91
CA TYR A 253 -2.32 -2.83 -16.70
C TYR A 253 -0.81 -3.10 -16.65
N SER A 254 -0.31 -3.35 -15.45
CA SER A 254 1.01 -3.95 -15.25
C SER A 254 0.86 -5.19 -14.38
N ILE A 255 1.62 -6.23 -14.69
CA ILE A 255 1.62 -7.48 -13.94
C ILE A 255 2.60 -7.35 -12.79
N LEU A 256 2.19 -7.77 -11.60
CA LEU A 256 3.01 -7.86 -10.41
C LEU A 256 3.15 -9.33 -10.01
N ASP A 257 4.38 -9.76 -9.84
CA ASP A 257 4.70 -11.08 -9.30
C ASP A 257 4.56 -11.04 -7.77
N ARG A 258 3.55 -11.72 -7.24
CA ARG A 258 3.23 -11.72 -5.81
C ARG A 258 3.36 -13.11 -5.24
N GLY A 259 4.13 -13.24 -4.16
CA GLY A 259 4.28 -14.47 -3.41
C GLY A 259 4.61 -14.15 -1.96
N GLY A 260 4.37 -15.07 -1.06
CA GLY A 260 4.66 -14.85 0.35
C GLY A 260 4.30 -16.05 1.22
N TYR A 261 4.35 -15.83 2.51
CA TYR A 261 4.01 -16.82 3.52
C TYR A 261 2.76 -16.37 4.27
N ALA A 262 1.81 -17.29 4.44
CA ALA A 262 0.68 -17.12 5.34
C ALA A 262 0.98 -17.84 6.66
N TYR A 263 0.73 -17.18 7.79
CA TYR A 263 0.80 -17.82 9.09
C TYR A 263 -0.44 -18.71 9.29
N SER A 264 -0.20 -19.94 9.69
CA SER A 264 -1.29 -20.85 10.08
C SER A 264 -1.30 -21.00 11.61
N PRO A 265 -2.32 -20.52 12.29
CA PRO A 265 -2.44 -20.69 13.73
C PRO A 265 -2.61 -22.15 14.14
N THR A 266 -3.20 -22.99 13.28
CA THR A 266 -3.40 -24.43 13.54
C THR A 266 -2.09 -25.21 13.52
N PHE A 267 -1.19 -24.87 12.62
CA PHE A 267 0.08 -25.56 12.45
C PHE A 267 1.26 -24.83 13.06
N TYR A 268 1.06 -23.63 13.60
CA TYR A 268 2.11 -22.77 14.17
C TYR A 268 3.31 -22.61 13.23
N LYS A 269 3.09 -22.57 11.93
CA LYS A 269 4.13 -22.40 10.93
C LYS A 269 3.66 -21.50 9.78
N LEU A 270 4.64 -20.93 9.11
CA LEU A 270 4.43 -20.21 7.87
C LEU A 270 4.14 -21.20 6.74
N LEU A 271 3.01 -21.08 6.09
CA LEU A 271 2.66 -21.80 4.87
C LEU A 271 3.01 -20.93 3.68
N LYS A 272 3.68 -21.52 2.69
CA LYS A 272 3.97 -20.82 1.45
C LYS A 272 2.65 -20.62 0.69
N ALA A 273 2.29 -19.34 0.46
CA ALA A 273 1.19 -19.02 -0.43
C ALA A 273 1.61 -19.31 -1.88
N PRO A 274 0.69 -19.77 -2.75
CA PRO A 274 0.99 -19.88 -4.17
C PRO A 274 1.39 -18.52 -4.73
N THR A 275 2.36 -18.55 -5.66
CA THR A 275 2.75 -17.34 -6.41
C THR A 275 1.66 -17.05 -7.43
N VAL A 276 1.12 -15.86 -7.40
CA VAL A 276 0.09 -15.37 -8.32
C VAL A 276 0.70 -14.36 -9.27
#